data_72c4a6bd6c9863f39d2782ee79b603c3
#
_entry.id   72c4a6bd6c9863f39d2782ee79b603c3
#
_cell.length_a   1.000
_cell.length_b   1.000
_cell.length_c   1.000
_cell.angle_alpha   90.00
_cell.angle_beta   90.00
_cell.angle_gamma   90.00
#
_symmetry.space_group_name_H-M   'P 1'
#
loop_
_entity.id
_entity.type
_entity.pdbx_description
1 polymer ?
#
loop_
_entity_poly.entity_id
_entity_poly.type
_entity_poly.pdbx_seq_one_letter_code
_entity_poly.pdbx_strand_id
1 'polypeptide(L)'
;MAGPLAGVRVLELAGIGPGPFAGMMLADMGAEVLRIDRAAAAREGVSATHGDILGRGRRSVAVDLKSAEGRDAVLRLAERADVLIEGFRPGVTERLGLGPDDVLARNPKLVYGRMTGWGQDGPYAQMAGHDINYIALSGALSLFGRAGERPVPPVNLIGDFGGGGMLLAFGLVSALFEAVRSGQGQVVDAAMIDGAALLSSMIFGFKAQGTWQERGTNLLDTGAWYYEVYETSDGGHISFGSLEPAFYAEMLRITGLADDIDGRGPLPAQGDRAAWPEMKERMAAIIKTKTRDEWCALGDGTDACFAPVLELDEVASHPHHQHRHTFVEVDGVTQPAPAPRFSRTVATLSGPSTYPGQHTDEALADWGFAADEVAALRAAGAVR
;
A
#
# COMPACT_ATOMS: atom_id res chain seq x y z
N MET A 1 10.68 -7.74 -19.48
CA MET A 1 9.63 -7.61 -18.47
C MET A 1 8.27 -7.61 -19.16
N ALA A 2 7.28 -8.27 -18.60
CA ALA A 2 5.91 -8.30 -19.11
C ALA A 2 5.02 -7.49 -18.16
N GLY A 3 4.01 -6.82 -18.71
CA GLY A 3 3.08 -6.02 -17.93
C GLY A 3 2.61 -4.77 -18.68
N PRO A 4 1.60 -4.06 -18.16
CA PRO A 4 1.06 -2.87 -18.86
C PRO A 4 2.04 -1.69 -18.92
N LEU A 5 3.07 -1.66 -18.05
CA LEU A 5 4.10 -0.63 -18.04
C LEU A 5 5.44 -1.11 -18.68
N ALA A 6 5.40 -2.17 -19.47
CA ALA A 6 6.60 -2.63 -20.20
C ALA A 6 7.15 -1.50 -21.08
N GLY A 7 8.45 -1.21 -20.94
CA GLY A 7 9.12 -0.10 -21.64
C GLY A 7 9.16 1.22 -20.87
N VAL A 8 8.44 1.35 -19.79
CA VAL A 8 8.54 2.51 -18.88
C VAL A 8 9.79 2.38 -18.01
N ARG A 9 10.58 3.45 -17.91
CA ARG A 9 11.80 3.54 -17.10
C ARG A 9 11.61 4.45 -15.90
N VAL A 10 11.88 3.94 -14.73
CA VAL A 10 11.68 4.63 -13.45
C VAL A 10 13.02 4.74 -12.71
N LEU A 11 13.38 5.94 -12.29
CA LEU A 11 14.41 6.17 -11.28
C LEU A 11 13.75 6.30 -9.92
N GLU A 12 14.23 5.58 -8.93
CA GLU A 12 13.79 5.68 -7.55
C GLU A 12 14.96 6.11 -6.66
N LEU A 13 14.91 7.31 -6.09
CA LEU A 13 15.87 7.67 -5.04
C LEU A 13 15.50 6.90 -3.78
N ALA A 14 16.43 6.08 -3.30
CA ALA A 14 16.19 5.13 -2.21
C ALA A 14 15.60 5.81 -0.96
N GLY A 15 14.52 5.26 -0.47
CA GLY A 15 13.76 5.72 0.69
C GLY A 15 13.20 4.56 1.51
N ILE A 16 12.18 4.84 2.32
CA ILE A 16 11.45 3.86 3.13
C ILE A 16 9.93 4.02 2.93
N GLY A 17 9.18 2.94 3.17
CA GLY A 17 7.72 2.96 3.21
C GLY A 17 7.05 3.23 1.85
N PRO A 18 6.29 4.31 1.70
CA PRO A 18 5.38 4.54 0.58
C PRO A 18 6.05 4.71 -0.78
N GLY A 19 7.22 5.36 -0.85
CA GLY A 19 7.99 5.49 -2.09
C GLY A 19 8.41 4.12 -2.65
N PRO A 20 9.15 3.31 -1.88
CA PRO A 20 9.44 1.92 -2.25
C PRO A 20 8.23 1.07 -2.59
N PHE A 21 7.10 1.24 -1.91
CA PHE A 21 5.87 0.53 -2.25
C PHE A 21 5.35 0.94 -3.65
N ALA A 22 5.32 2.23 -3.97
CA ALA A 22 4.96 2.70 -5.31
C ALA A 22 5.92 2.15 -6.38
N GLY A 23 7.24 2.21 -6.12
CA GLY A 23 8.25 1.63 -7.02
C GLY A 23 8.07 0.13 -7.25
N MET A 24 7.75 -0.64 -6.19
CA MET A 24 7.41 -2.06 -6.28
C MET A 24 6.18 -2.28 -7.18
N MET A 25 5.12 -1.50 -6.99
CA MET A 25 3.91 -1.62 -7.81
C MET A 25 4.20 -1.35 -9.29
N LEU A 26 5.00 -0.35 -9.61
CA LEU A 26 5.39 -0.06 -10.99
C LEU A 26 6.26 -1.18 -11.58
N ALA A 27 7.20 -1.73 -10.81
CA ALA A 27 8.03 -2.88 -11.21
C ALA A 27 7.17 -4.13 -11.45
N ASP A 28 6.21 -4.43 -10.56
CA ASP A 28 5.25 -5.52 -10.71
C ASP A 28 4.41 -5.38 -11.99
N MET A 29 4.12 -4.14 -12.40
CA MET A 29 3.41 -3.84 -13.66
C MET A 29 4.32 -3.85 -14.89
N GLY A 30 5.59 -4.18 -14.76
CA GLY A 30 6.55 -4.37 -15.85
C GLY A 30 7.42 -3.16 -16.17
N ALA A 31 7.39 -2.09 -15.39
CA ALA A 31 8.34 -0.99 -15.52
C ALA A 31 9.77 -1.44 -15.15
N GLU A 32 10.76 -0.91 -15.84
CA GLU A 32 12.16 -1.03 -15.43
C GLU A 32 12.45 -0.01 -14.34
N VAL A 33 12.61 -0.49 -13.09
CA VAL A 33 12.88 0.39 -11.94
C VAL A 33 14.35 0.28 -11.55
N LEU A 34 15.07 1.41 -11.63
CA LEU A 34 16.44 1.57 -11.18
C LEU A 34 16.46 2.36 -9.87
N ARG A 35 16.82 1.67 -8.77
CA ARG A 35 16.96 2.29 -7.46
C ARG A 35 18.34 2.89 -7.28
N ILE A 36 18.39 4.16 -6.92
CA ILE A 36 19.61 4.91 -6.62
C ILE A 36 19.83 4.87 -5.12
N ASP A 37 20.71 3.97 -4.69
CA ASP A 37 21.12 3.82 -3.30
C ASP A 37 22.32 4.75 -2.98
N ARG A 38 22.53 5.01 -1.69
CA ARG A 38 23.69 5.79 -1.26
C ARG A 38 24.98 4.97 -1.43
N ALA A 39 26.02 5.54 -2.00
CA ALA A 39 27.32 4.87 -2.15
C ALA A 39 27.85 4.32 -0.82
N ALA A 40 27.62 5.00 0.29
CA ALA A 40 28.01 4.53 1.63
C ALA A 40 27.24 3.30 2.12
N ALA A 41 26.10 2.96 1.52
CA ALA A 41 25.33 1.77 1.84
C ALA A 41 25.79 0.52 1.07
N ALA A 42 26.53 0.70 -0.02
CA ALA A 42 27.12 -0.39 -0.78
C ALA A 42 28.20 -1.08 0.08
N ARG A 43 28.06 -2.38 0.27
CA ARG A 43 29.03 -3.20 1.02
C ARG A 43 29.31 -4.46 0.21
N GLU A 44 30.58 -4.75 -0.02
CA GLU A 44 30.98 -6.01 -0.63
C GLU A 44 30.54 -7.20 0.24
N GLY A 45 29.96 -8.22 -0.37
CA GLY A 45 29.56 -9.46 0.29
C GLY A 45 28.28 -9.39 1.14
N VAL A 46 27.50 -8.29 1.08
CA VAL A 46 26.19 -8.21 1.72
C VAL A 46 25.13 -8.68 0.72
N SER A 47 24.39 -9.73 1.08
CA SER A 47 23.19 -10.15 0.35
C SER A 47 22.06 -9.13 0.56
N ALA A 48 21.09 -9.15 -0.32
CA ALA A 48 19.82 -8.44 -0.09
C ALA A 48 19.23 -8.86 1.27
N THR A 49 18.53 -7.95 1.93
CA THR A 49 17.82 -8.29 3.16
C THR A 49 16.76 -9.32 2.86
N HIS A 50 16.90 -10.54 3.38
CA HIS A 50 15.90 -11.58 3.25
C HIS A 50 14.55 -11.03 3.77
N GLY A 51 13.49 -11.14 2.97
CA GLY A 51 12.17 -10.63 3.34
C GLY A 51 11.92 -9.14 3.04
N ASP A 52 12.85 -8.42 2.39
CA ASP A 52 12.56 -7.07 1.88
C ASP A 52 11.66 -7.14 0.63
N ILE A 53 10.36 -7.36 0.86
CA ILE A 53 9.36 -7.49 -0.20
C ILE A 53 9.21 -6.17 -0.98
N LEU A 54 9.26 -5.04 -0.29
CA LEU A 54 9.12 -3.74 -0.94
C LEU A 54 10.25 -3.41 -1.91
N GLY A 55 11.39 -4.08 -1.77
CA GLY A 55 12.56 -3.95 -2.64
C GLY A 55 12.52 -4.80 -3.92
N ARG A 56 11.55 -5.70 -4.09
CA ARG A 56 11.48 -6.66 -5.21
C ARG A 56 11.37 -6.00 -6.59
N GLY A 57 11.87 -6.70 -7.59
CA GLY A 57 11.72 -6.31 -8.99
C GLY A 57 12.57 -5.13 -9.45
N ARG A 58 13.54 -4.68 -8.65
CA ARG A 58 14.40 -3.53 -8.95
C ARG A 58 15.83 -3.93 -9.22
N ARG A 59 16.53 -3.10 -10.01
CA ARG A 59 18.00 -3.06 -10.02
C ARG A 59 18.49 -1.94 -9.11
N SER A 60 19.68 -2.06 -8.55
CA SER A 60 20.27 -1.08 -7.64
C SER A 60 21.61 -0.57 -8.16
N VAL A 61 21.77 0.75 -8.16
CA VAL A 61 23.03 1.48 -8.40
C VAL A 61 23.36 2.28 -7.13
N ALA A 62 24.59 2.19 -6.66
CA ALA A 62 25.05 2.94 -5.50
C ALA A 62 25.79 4.22 -5.93
N VAL A 63 25.25 5.39 -5.59
CA VAL A 63 25.74 6.70 -6.02
C VAL A 63 26.00 7.63 -4.83
N ASP A 64 27.10 8.37 -4.87
CA ASP A 64 27.32 9.50 -3.96
C ASP A 64 26.65 10.76 -4.52
N LEU A 65 25.42 11.02 -4.08
CA LEU A 65 24.63 12.18 -4.50
C LEU A 65 25.22 13.52 -4.05
N LYS A 66 26.25 13.52 -3.20
CA LYS A 66 26.93 14.74 -2.75
C LYS A 66 28.09 15.12 -3.65
N SER A 67 28.64 14.18 -4.41
CA SER A 67 29.68 14.49 -5.40
C SER A 67 29.06 15.12 -6.66
N ALA A 68 29.84 15.94 -7.36
CA ALA A 68 29.41 16.55 -8.61
C ALA A 68 29.19 15.48 -9.70
N GLU A 69 30.10 14.50 -9.76
CA GLU A 69 30.08 13.40 -10.71
C GLU A 69 28.88 12.45 -10.45
N GLY A 70 28.58 12.15 -9.19
CA GLY A 70 27.42 11.33 -8.83
C GLY A 70 26.10 12.01 -9.15
N ARG A 71 25.98 13.29 -8.87
CA ARG A 71 24.82 14.10 -9.24
C ARG A 71 24.63 14.12 -10.77
N ASP A 72 25.68 14.42 -11.54
CA ASP A 72 25.60 14.45 -13.00
C ASP A 72 25.23 13.06 -13.59
N ALA A 73 25.75 12.00 -12.99
CA ALA A 73 25.36 10.63 -13.39
C ALA A 73 23.84 10.41 -13.19
N VAL A 74 23.25 10.85 -12.08
CA VAL A 74 21.79 10.73 -11.86
C VAL A 74 21.00 11.61 -12.83
N LEU A 75 21.45 12.83 -13.13
CA LEU A 75 20.80 13.69 -14.14
C LEU A 75 20.85 13.07 -15.53
N ARG A 76 21.96 12.42 -15.92
CA ARG A 76 22.04 11.67 -17.19
C ARG A 76 21.11 10.46 -17.22
N LEU A 77 20.96 9.75 -16.11
CA LEU A 77 19.94 8.68 -16.00
C LEU A 77 18.54 9.25 -16.18
N ALA A 78 18.24 10.42 -15.58
CA ALA A 78 16.96 11.09 -15.71
C ALA A 78 16.62 11.53 -17.15
N GLU A 79 17.60 11.82 -17.99
CA GLU A 79 17.41 12.10 -19.44
C GLU A 79 16.76 10.92 -20.18
N ARG A 80 16.88 9.69 -19.63
CA ARG A 80 16.37 8.45 -20.22
C ARG A 80 15.25 7.81 -19.43
N ALA A 81 14.84 8.44 -18.33
CA ALA A 81 13.74 7.99 -17.50
C ALA A 81 12.40 8.64 -17.91
N ASP A 82 11.33 7.92 -17.70
CA ASP A 82 9.97 8.44 -17.83
C ASP A 82 9.46 8.98 -16.48
N VAL A 83 9.96 8.42 -15.38
CA VAL A 83 9.56 8.76 -14.01
C VAL A 83 10.78 8.87 -13.11
N LEU A 84 10.77 9.85 -12.19
CA LEU A 84 11.64 9.87 -11.03
C LEU A 84 10.79 9.90 -9.77
N ILE A 85 11.12 9.04 -8.79
CA ILE A 85 10.46 8.98 -7.48
C ILE A 85 11.45 9.42 -6.40
N GLU A 86 11.03 10.34 -5.53
CA GLU A 86 11.76 10.68 -4.32
C GLU A 86 10.84 10.77 -3.10
N GLY A 87 11.41 10.58 -1.92
CA GLY A 87 10.68 10.63 -0.65
C GLY A 87 11.43 11.41 0.43
N PHE A 88 12.20 12.42 0.06
CA PHE A 88 12.92 13.27 1.01
C PHE A 88 12.03 14.41 1.51
N ARG A 89 12.48 15.07 2.57
CA ARG A 89 11.83 16.30 3.02
C ARG A 89 11.95 17.39 1.95
N PRO A 90 10.96 18.29 1.84
CA PRO A 90 11.00 19.39 0.88
C PRO A 90 12.32 20.16 0.89
N GLY A 91 12.84 20.47 -0.28
CA GLY A 91 14.11 21.19 -0.46
C GLY A 91 15.38 20.34 -0.37
N VAL A 92 15.29 19.03 -0.09
CA VAL A 92 16.48 18.16 -0.04
C VAL A 92 17.01 17.89 -1.43
N THR A 93 16.16 17.49 -2.37
CA THR A 93 16.57 17.23 -3.75
C THR A 93 17.05 18.48 -4.45
N GLU A 94 16.45 19.62 -4.17
CA GLU A 94 16.90 20.93 -4.68
C GLU A 94 18.33 21.25 -4.21
N ARG A 95 18.63 21.05 -2.92
CA ARG A 95 20.00 21.25 -2.40
C ARG A 95 21.02 20.26 -2.98
N LEU A 96 20.56 19.10 -3.41
CA LEU A 96 21.41 18.13 -4.10
C LEU A 96 21.58 18.45 -5.59
N GLY A 97 20.85 19.43 -6.15
CA GLY A 97 20.83 19.70 -7.59
C GLY A 97 20.12 18.60 -8.39
N LEU A 98 19.16 17.96 -7.78
CA LEU A 98 18.30 16.90 -8.32
C LEU A 98 16.81 17.25 -8.14
N GLY A 99 16.50 18.51 -7.88
CA GLY A 99 15.14 19.01 -7.75
C GLY A 99 14.37 18.95 -9.07
N PRO A 100 13.04 19.19 -9.03
CA PRO A 100 12.21 19.15 -10.23
C PRO A 100 12.74 20.05 -11.35
N ASP A 101 13.17 21.26 -11.04
CA ASP A 101 13.69 22.22 -12.04
C ASP A 101 14.96 21.70 -12.71
N ASP A 102 15.89 21.12 -11.94
CA ASP A 102 17.13 20.54 -12.45
C ASP A 102 16.87 19.37 -13.41
N VAL A 103 15.96 18.47 -12.99
CA VAL A 103 15.63 17.26 -13.74
C VAL A 103 14.80 17.57 -14.98
N LEU A 104 13.76 18.42 -14.86
CA LEU A 104 12.89 18.80 -15.98
C LEU A 104 13.61 19.67 -17.02
N ALA A 105 14.63 20.42 -16.63
CA ALA A 105 15.50 21.10 -17.57
C ALA A 105 16.28 20.12 -18.48
N ARG A 106 16.63 18.92 -17.98
CA ARG A 106 17.29 17.85 -18.75
C ARG A 106 16.29 16.98 -19.54
N ASN A 107 15.13 16.70 -18.93
CA ASN A 107 14.08 15.88 -19.54
C ASN A 107 12.69 16.50 -19.30
N PRO A 108 12.22 17.37 -20.19
CA PRO A 108 10.91 18.04 -20.02
C PRO A 108 9.70 17.10 -20.06
N LYS A 109 9.90 15.82 -20.42
CA LYS A 109 8.82 14.81 -20.49
C LYS A 109 8.71 13.96 -19.23
N LEU A 110 9.70 14.04 -18.33
CA LEU A 110 9.77 13.21 -17.15
C LEU A 110 8.67 13.57 -16.15
N VAL A 111 8.06 12.56 -15.55
CA VAL A 111 7.13 12.71 -14.42
C VAL A 111 7.93 12.63 -13.12
N TYR A 112 7.88 13.70 -12.33
CA TYR A 112 8.64 13.81 -11.08
C TYR A 112 7.72 13.56 -9.88
N GLY A 113 7.77 12.37 -9.26
CA GLY A 113 6.96 11.98 -8.10
C GLY A 113 7.61 12.33 -6.77
N ARG A 114 6.90 13.08 -5.96
CA ARG A 114 7.33 13.51 -4.61
C ARG A 114 6.43 12.88 -3.56
N MET A 115 6.99 11.97 -2.75
CA MET A 115 6.27 11.30 -1.67
C MET A 115 6.62 11.91 -0.33
N THR A 116 5.66 12.52 0.33
CA THR A 116 5.86 13.13 1.65
C THR A 116 4.72 12.80 2.62
N GLY A 117 4.94 13.06 3.89
CA GLY A 117 3.87 12.94 4.89
C GLY A 117 2.91 14.12 4.88
N TRP A 118 3.48 15.35 4.78
CA TRP A 118 2.74 16.58 5.00
C TRP A 118 2.50 17.42 3.74
N GLY A 119 3.07 17.04 2.59
CA GLY A 119 3.09 17.86 1.37
C GLY A 119 4.38 18.66 1.23
N GLN A 120 4.52 19.35 0.09
CA GLN A 120 5.70 20.17 -0.24
C GLN A 120 5.68 21.53 0.45
N ASP A 121 4.53 22.00 0.86
CA ASP A 121 4.33 23.30 1.51
C ASP A 121 3.46 23.18 2.78
N GLY A 122 3.14 24.31 3.38
CA GLY A 122 2.36 24.37 4.62
C GLY A 122 3.20 24.30 5.89
N PRO A 123 2.56 24.55 7.06
CA PRO A 123 3.28 24.72 8.33
C PRO A 123 3.97 23.43 8.82
N TYR A 124 3.55 22.26 8.37
CA TYR A 124 4.13 20.98 8.77
C TYR A 124 5.10 20.37 7.76
N ALA A 125 5.28 20.96 6.58
CA ALA A 125 6.09 20.41 5.50
C ALA A 125 7.52 19.99 5.93
N GLN A 126 8.14 20.72 6.85
CA GLN A 126 9.48 20.42 7.38
C GLN A 126 9.48 19.59 8.66
N MET A 127 8.31 19.26 9.23
CA MET A 127 8.22 18.51 10.48
C MET A 127 8.47 17.01 10.26
N ALA A 128 9.03 16.35 11.26
CA ALA A 128 9.09 14.90 11.29
C ALA A 128 7.69 14.31 11.55
N GLY A 129 7.43 13.14 11.00
CA GLY A 129 6.20 12.40 11.21
C GLY A 129 6.31 11.00 10.62
N HIS A 130 5.39 10.15 11.02
CA HIS A 130 5.16 8.81 10.48
C HIS A 130 3.66 8.61 10.24
N ASP A 131 3.28 7.50 9.63
CA ASP A 131 1.90 7.15 9.28
C ASP A 131 0.87 7.63 10.31
N ILE A 132 1.06 7.23 11.56
CA ILE A 132 0.13 7.55 12.66
C ILE A 132 -0.10 9.06 12.83
N ASN A 133 0.90 9.89 12.56
CA ASN A 133 0.77 11.34 12.65
C ASN A 133 -0.02 11.91 11.47
N TYR A 134 0.21 11.40 10.26
CA TYR A 134 -0.47 11.84 9.05
C TYR A 134 -1.95 11.46 9.08
N ILE A 135 -2.27 10.21 9.48
CA ILE A 135 -3.66 9.77 9.62
C ILE A 135 -4.37 10.43 10.81
N ALA A 136 -3.63 10.82 11.86
CA ALA A 136 -4.21 11.57 12.98
C ALA A 136 -4.67 12.96 12.55
N LEU A 137 -3.82 13.71 11.85
CA LEU A 137 -4.14 15.07 11.43
C LEU A 137 -5.18 15.12 10.29
N SER A 138 -5.20 14.11 9.41
CA SER A 138 -6.24 13.97 8.37
C SER A 138 -7.63 13.65 8.92
N GLY A 139 -7.73 13.23 10.18
CA GLY A 139 -8.95 12.76 10.80
C GLY A 139 -9.21 11.25 10.62
N ALA A 140 -8.50 10.57 9.72
CA ALA A 140 -8.72 9.15 9.44
C ALA A 140 -8.52 8.26 10.69
N LEU A 141 -7.51 8.53 11.53
CA LEU A 141 -7.27 7.76 12.75
C LEU A 141 -8.47 7.80 13.72
N SER A 142 -9.23 8.89 13.74
CA SER A 142 -10.40 9.02 14.61
C SER A 142 -11.51 8.01 14.30
N LEU A 143 -11.48 7.38 13.12
CA LEU A 143 -12.49 6.43 12.64
C LEU A 143 -12.29 5.01 13.18
N PHE A 144 -11.09 4.66 13.64
CA PHE A 144 -10.72 3.31 14.03
C PHE A 144 -10.77 3.12 15.55
N GLY A 145 -11.43 2.07 16.02
CA GLY A 145 -11.53 1.69 17.42
C GLY A 145 -12.98 1.46 17.88
N ARG A 146 -13.12 0.86 19.06
CA ARG A 146 -14.41 0.57 19.69
C ARG A 146 -15.04 1.81 20.32
N ALA A 147 -16.35 1.75 20.56
CA ALA A 147 -17.08 2.82 21.28
C ALA A 147 -16.50 3.04 22.67
N GLY A 148 -16.32 4.31 23.07
CA GLY A 148 -15.78 4.68 24.38
C GLY A 148 -14.27 4.44 24.55
N GLU A 149 -13.58 3.85 23.59
CA GLU A 149 -12.13 3.61 23.63
C GLU A 149 -11.35 4.68 22.86
N ARG A 150 -10.03 4.72 23.08
CA ARG A 150 -9.13 5.56 22.28
C ARG A 150 -9.05 5.02 20.85
N PRO A 151 -8.73 5.88 19.84
CA PRO A 151 -8.46 5.41 18.49
C PRO A 151 -7.34 4.37 18.44
N VAL A 152 -7.50 3.37 17.57
CA VAL A 152 -6.52 2.30 17.35
C VAL A 152 -5.90 2.47 15.96
N PRO A 153 -4.56 2.63 15.83
CA PRO A 153 -3.94 2.75 14.52
C PRO A 153 -4.04 1.42 13.75
N PRO A 154 -4.45 1.46 12.45
CA PRO A 154 -4.56 0.26 11.60
C PRO A 154 -3.19 -0.11 10.99
N VAL A 155 -2.15 -0.24 11.83
CA VAL A 155 -0.75 -0.36 11.40
C VAL A 155 -0.35 0.86 10.56
N ASN A 156 0.36 0.71 9.45
CA ASN A 156 0.69 1.77 8.50
C ASN A 156 0.02 1.58 7.13
N LEU A 157 -1.15 0.92 7.12
CA LEU A 157 -1.85 0.60 5.87
C LEU A 157 -2.55 1.82 5.26
N ILE A 158 -2.99 2.76 6.09
CA ILE A 158 -3.80 3.90 5.63
C ILE A 158 -2.94 5.08 5.18
N GLY A 159 -1.94 5.50 5.97
CA GLY A 159 -1.07 6.62 5.61
C GLY A 159 -0.01 6.22 4.60
N ASP A 160 0.90 5.31 4.98
CA ASP A 160 2.03 4.93 4.14
C ASP A 160 1.60 4.26 2.83
N PHE A 161 0.70 3.27 2.89
CA PHE A 161 0.40 2.45 1.72
C PHE A 161 -0.84 2.89 0.97
N GLY A 162 -2.00 3.01 1.60
CA GLY A 162 -3.24 3.42 0.93
C GLY A 162 -3.22 4.87 0.46
N GLY A 163 -3.02 5.79 1.40
CA GLY A 163 -2.97 7.23 1.13
C GLY A 163 -1.66 7.72 0.55
N GLY A 164 -0.57 6.99 0.74
CA GLY A 164 0.75 7.32 0.24
C GLY A 164 1.11 6.60 -1.05
N GLY A 165 1.65 5.38 -0.94
CA GLY A 165 2.22 4.67 -2.08
C GLY A 165 1.24 4.36 -3.20
N MET A 166 -0.01 3.96 -2.88
CA MET A 166 -1.06 3.75 -3.89
C MET A 166 -1.44 5.06 -4.59
N LEU A 167 -1.58 6.16 -3.83
CA LEU A 167 -1.89 7.47 -4.38
C LEU A 167 -0.76 7.96 -5.28
N LEU A 168 0.50 7.81 -4.86
CA LEU A 168 1.67 8.14 -5.69
C LEU A 168 1.66 7.33 -6.98
N ALA A 169 1.49 6.01 -6.91
CA ALA A 169 1.46 5.16 -8.10
C ALA A 169 0.33 5.56 -9.07
N PHE A 170 -0.87 5.86 -8.56
CA PHE A 170 -1.97 6.38 -9.36
C PHE A 170 -1.63 7.73 -10.01
N GLY A 171 -1.05 8.66 -9.25
CA GLY A 171 -0.62 9.97 -9.74
C GLY A 171 0.43 9.87 -10.85
N LEU A 172 1.44 9.01 -10.65
CA LEU A 172 2.49 8.77 -11.64
C LEU A 172 1.95 8.20 -12.95
N VAL A 173 1.09 7.18 -12.89
CA VAL A 173 0.49 6.58 -14.09
C VAL A 173 -0.43 7.59 -14.80
N SER A 174 -1.18 8.39 -14.05
CA SER A 174 -2.03 9.45 -14.62
C SER A 174 -1.19 10.52 -15.32
N ALA A 175 -0.09 10.96 -14.70
CA ALA A 175 0.83 11.93 -15.28
C ALA A 175 1.60 11.37 -16.50
N LEU A 176 1.99 10.08 -16.47
CA LEU A 176 2.57 9.40 -17.64
C LEU A 176 1.58 9.36 -18.82
N PHE A 177 0.33 9.03 -18.55
CA PHE A 177 -0.71 9.02 -19.58
C PHE A 177 -0.93 10.42 -20.18
N GLU A 178 -0.85 11.46 -19.36
CA GLU A 178 -0.91 12.84 -19.83
C GLU A 178 0.33 13.21 -20.65
N ALA A 179 1.53 12.90 -20.15
CA ALA A 179 2.80 13.20 -20.81
C ALA A 179 2.95 12.53 -22.19
N VAL A 180 2.41 11.32 -22.38
CA VAL A 180 2.37 10.65 -23.70
C VAL A 180 1.55 11.47 -24.71
N ARG A 181 0.52 12.21 -24.26
CA ARG A 181 -0.36 12.99 -25.11
C ARG A 181 0.17 14.41 -25.36
N SER A 182 0.66 15.07 -24.33
CA SER A 182 1.13 16.48 -24.40
C SER A 182 2.59 16.58 -24.82
N GLY A 183 3.40 15.55 -24.57
CA GLY A 183 4.84 15.60 -24.67
C GLY A 183 5.54 16.32 -23.53
N GLN A 184 4.82 16.64 -22.43
CA GLN A 184 5.33 17.37 -21.28
C GLN A 184 5.13 16.56 -20.00
N GLY A 185 6.19 16.46 -19.20
CA GLY A 185 6.14 15.91 -17.84
C GLY A 185 5.64 16.94 -16.83
N GLN A 186 5.51 16.49 -15.59
CA GLN A 186 5.07 17.36 -14.50
C GLN A 186 5.52 16.80 -13.15
N VAL A 187 5.41 17.65 -12.12
CA VAL A 187 5.59 17.22 -10.72
C VAL A 187 4.29 16.67 -10.19
N VAL A 188 4.37 15.51 -9.52
CA VAL A 188 3.27 14.90 -8.76
C VAL A 188 3.64 15.00 -7.28
N ASP A 189 2.98 15.88 -6.54
CA ASP A 189 3.07 15.96 -5.08
C ASP A 189 2.03 15.01 -4.47
N ALA A 190 2.50 13.94 -3.84
CA ALA A 190 1.67 12.93 -3.20
C ALA A 190 1.94 12.95 -1.69
N ALA A 191 1.08 13.63 -0.95
CA ALA A 191 1.16 13.71 0.50
C ALA A 191 0.29 12.64 1.16
N MET A 192 0.85 11.90 2.13
CA MET A 192 0.09 10.88 2.87
C MET A 192 -1.11 11.45 3.60
N ILE A 193 -1.01 12.68 4.10
CA ILE A 193 -2.15 13.35 4.76
C ILE A 193 -3.32 13.58 3.81
N ASP A 194 -3.05 13.98 2.56
CA ASP A 194 -4.08 14.23 1.56
C ASP A 194 -4.74 12.92 1.13
N GLY A 195 -3.92 11.87 0.93
CA GLY A 195 -4.43 10.56 0.58
C GLY A 195 -5.26 9.93 1.69
N ALA A 196 -4.85 10.05 2.94
CA ALA A 196 -5.64 9.56 4.08
C ALA A 196 -6.97 10.31 4.22
N ALA A 197 -6.98 11.62 3.95
CA ALA A 197 -8.21 12.41 3.89
C ALA A 197 -9.11 11.96 2.74
N LEU A 198 -8.54 11.73 1.55
CA LEU A 198 -9.27 11.24 0.37
C LEU A 198 -9.92 9.88 0.62
N LEU A 199 -9.23 8.94 1.25
CA LEU A 199 -9.77 7.63 1.64
C LEU A 199 -10.99 7.75 2.57
N SER A 200 -11.08 8.83 3.35
CA SER A 200 -12.19 9.08 4.27
C SER A 200 -13.41 9.76 3.61
N SER A 201 -13.41 10.01 2.30
CA SER A 201 -14.45 10.80 1.59
C SER A 201 -15.88 10.33 1.86
N MET A 202 -16.12 9.00 1.88
CA MET A 202 -17.45 8.44 2.16
C MET A 202 -17.92 8.81 3.58
N ILE A 203 -17.02 8.79 4.55
CA ILE A 203 -17.35 9.11 5.95
C ILE A 203 -17.67 10.60 6.12
N PHE A 204 -16.93 11.48 5.42
CA PHE A 204 -17.30 12.89 5.35
C PHE A 204 -18.71 13.08 4.78
N GLY A 205 -19.09 12.29 3.77
CA GLY A 205 -20.45 12.26 3.22
C GLY A 205 -21.50 11.85 4.26
N PHE A 206 -21.25 10.76 5.00
CA PHE A 206 -22.15 10.32 6.08
C PHE A 206 -22.27 11.36 7.20
N LYS A 207 -21.16 12.00 7.55
CA LYS A 207 -21.17 13.07 8.53
C LYS A 207 -22.02 14.28 8.06
N ALA A 208 -21.90 14.69 6.82
CA ALA A 208 -22.68 15.75 6.23
C ALA A 208 -24.20 15.44 6.19
N GLN A 209 -24.54 14.16 6.05
CA GLN A 209 -25.92 13.66 6.09
C GLN A 209 -26.46 13.48 7.53
N GLY A 210 -25.62 13.66 8.56
CA GLY A 210 -25.99 13.45 9.96
C GLY A 210 -26.12 11.96 10.35
N THR A 211 -25.64 11.04 9.51
CA THR A 211 -25.73 9.58 9.74
C THR A 211 -24.51 9.00 10.43
N TRP A 212 -23.36 9.70 10.41
CA TRP A 212 -22.15 9.33 11.14
C TRP A 212 -22.17 9.93 12.54
N GLN A 213 -22.02 9.08 13.55
CA GLN A 213 -22.04 9.42 14.96
C GLN A 213 -20.68 9.12 15.61
N GLU A 214 -20.64 8.93 16.93
CA GLU A 214 -19.44 8.55 17.65
C GLU A 214 -18.84 7.25 17.09
N ARG A 215 -17.50 7.18 17.09
CA ARG A 215 -16.75 6.00 16.67
C ARG A 215 -17.23 4.73 17.39
N GLY A 216 -17.34 3.63 16.65
CA GLY A 216 -17.75 2.34 17.17
C GLY A 216 -19.26 2.20 17.41
N THR A 217 -20.05 3.21 16.99
CA THR A 217 -21.53 3.16 17.09
C THR A 217 -22.22 3.23 15.73
N ASN A 218 -21.45 3.24 14.64
CA ASN A 218 -21.96 3.35 13.27
C ASN A 218 -22.08 1.98 12.59
N LEU A 219 -22.64 2.00 11.39
CA LEU A 219 -22.89 0.78 10.61
C LEU A 219 -21.59 0.05 10.24
N LEU A 220 -20.55 0.79 9.80
CA LEU A 220 -19.35 0.23 9.20
C LEU A 220 -18.13 0.22 10.14
N ASP A 221 -18.28 0.69 11.36
CA ASP A 221 -17.20 0.79 12.35
C ASP A 221 -17.41 -0.13 13.56
N THR A 222 -18.07 -1.27 13.32
CA THR A 222 -18.43 -2.25 14.36
C THR A 222 -19.54 -1.79 15.33
N GLY A 223 -20.28 -0.73 15.04
CA GLY A 223 -21.50 -0.39 15.78
C GLY A 223 -22.59 -1.44 15.59
N ALA A 224 -22.89 -1.80 14.36
CA ALA A 224 -23.89 -2.82 14.04
C ALA A 224 -23.38 -4.24 14.33
N TRP A 225 -24.22 -5.04 14.96
CA TRP A 225 -23.91 -6.43 15.32
C TRP A 225 -23.80 -7.37 14.12
N TYR A 226 -24.35 -7.03 12.99
CA TYR A 226 -24.28 -7.77 11.72
C TYR A 226 -23.15 -7.24 10.79
N TYR A 227 -22.33 -6.31 11.28
CA TYR A 227 -21.09 -5.85 10.67
C TYR A 227 -19.99 -5.81 11.75
N GLU A 228 -19.50 -7.00 12.11
CA GLU A 228 -18.66 -7.17 13.29
C GLU A 228 -17.76 -8.40 13.17
N VAL A 229 -16.73 -8.43 14.00
CA VAL A 229 -15.82 -9.56 14.20
C VAL A 229 -16.16 -10.23 15.53
N TYR A 230 -16.32 -11.57 15.49
CA TYR A 230 -16.67 -12.36 16.68
C TYR A 230 -15.63 -13.44 16.95
N GLU A 231 -15.35 -13.68 18.22
CA GLU A 231 -14.46 -14.74 18.68
C GLU A 231 -15.20 -16.08 18.77
N THR A 232 -14.60 -17.13 18.23
CA THR A 232 -15.10 -18.52 18.22
C THR A 232 -14.67 -19.30 19.47
N SER A 233 -15.17 -20.53 19.66
CA SER A 233 -14.89 -21.33 20.86
C SER A 233 -13.43 -21.73 21.01
N ASP A 234 -12.69 -21.83 19.92
CA ASP A 234 -11.28 -22.17 19.83
C ASP A 234 -10.33 -20.96 19.88
N GLY A 235 -10.87 -19.75 20.09
CA GLY A 235 -10.10 -18.51 20.13
C GLY A 235 -9.80 -17.89 18.76
N GLY A 236 -10.24 -18.54 17.66
CA GLY A 236 -10.24 -17.94 16.33
C GLY A 236 -11.28 -16.82 16.20
N HIS A 237 -11.33 -16.18 15.04
CA HIS A 237 -12.29 -15.11 14.77
C HIS A 237 -12.98 -15.30 13.42
N ILE A 238 -14.22 -14.83 13.35
CA ILE A 238 -15.01 -14.75 12.12
C ILE A 238 -15.59 -13.35 11.98
N SER A 239 -15.92 -12.95 10.76
CA SER A 239 -16.56 -11.67 10.46
C SER A 239 -17.88 -11.86 9.74
N PHE A 240 -18.82 -10.96 10.02
CA PHE A 240 -20.02 -10.75 9.24
C PHE A 240 -20.06 -9.33 8.67
N GLY A 241 -20.65 -9.20 7.47
CA GLY A 241 -20.90 -7.93 6.80
C GLY A 241 -22.29 -7.90 6.16
N SER A 242 -23.30 -8.43 6.82
CA SER A 242 -24.63 -8.78 6.30
C SER A 242 -25.55 -7.55 6.25
N LEU A 243 -25.23 -6.59 5.39
CA LEU A 243 -25.91 -5.29 5.33
C LEU A 243 -27.29 -5.38 4.66
N GLU A 244 -27.38 -6.03 3.51
CA GLU A 244 -28.59 -6.14 2.72
C GLU A 244 -29.57 -7.14 3.32
N PRO A 245 -30.90 -6.93 3.17
CA PRO A 245 -31.90 -7.80 3.80
C PRO A 245 -31.78 -9.30 3.48
N ALA A 246 -31.37 -9.63 2.26
CA ALA A 246 -31.18 -11.03 1.85
C ALA A 246 -29.98 -11.67 2.57
N PHE A 247 -28.84 -10.97 2.67
CA PHE A 247 -27.65 -11.42 3.36
C PHE A 247 -27.85 -11.47 4.87
N TYR A 248 -28.58 -10.51 5.41
CA TYR A 248 -28.97 -10.52 6.82
C TYR A 248 -29.85 -11.72 7.16
N ALA A 249 -30.86 -12.03 6.34
CA ALA A 249 -31.68 -13.24 6.53
C ALA A 249 -30.87 -14.53 6.50
N GLU A 250 -29.88 -14.60 5.62
CA GLU A 250 -29.00 -15.76 5.51
C GLU A 250 -28.05 -15.87 6.72
N MET A 251 -27.53 -14.77 7.22
CA MET A 251 -26.77 -14.74 8.48
C MET A 251 -27.63 -15.25 9.65
N LEU A 252 -28.88 -14.79 9.75
CA LEU A 252 -29.81 -15.26 10.79
C LEU A 252 -30.05 -16.75 10.68
N ARG A 253 -30.17 -17.29 9.48
CA ARG A 253 -30.37 -18.73 9.22
C ARG A 253 -29.18 -19.56 9.68
N ILE A 254 -27.95 -19.21 9.25
CA ILE A 254 -26.75 -20.01 9.59
C ILE A 254 -26.38 -19.92 11.07
N THR A 255 -26.72 -18.82 11.74
CA THR A 255 -26.51 -18.64 13.19
C THR A 255 -27.64 -19.26 14.04
N GLY A 256 -28.75 -19.65 13.42
CA GLY A 256 -29.94 -20.16 14.11
C GLY A 256 -30.78 -19.09 14.80
N LEU A 257 -30.44 -17.83 14.65
CA LEU A 257 -31.20 -16.71 15.23
C LEU A 257 -32.60 -16.57 14.61
N ALA A 258 -32.79 -16.98 13.37
CA ALA A 258 -34.10 -17.01 12.72
C ALA A 258 -35.10 -17.93 13.46
N ASP A 259 -34.60 -19.00 14.10
CA ASP A 259 -35.39 -20.01 14.80
C ASP A 259 -35.37 -19.81 16.33
N ASP A 260 -34.95 -18.64 16.83
CA ASP A 260 -34.83 -18.31 18.26
C ASP A 260 -34.04 -19.35 19.06
N ILE A 261 -32.90 -19.82 18.48
CA ILE A 261 -32.08 -20.93 19.03
C ILE A 261 -31.65 -20.72 20.48
N ASP A 262 -31.53 -19.47 20.92
CA ASP A 262 -31.11 -19.10 22.27
C ASP A 262 -32.32 -18.82 23.22
N GLY A 263 -33.54 -18.89 22.72
CA GLY A 263 -34.77 -18.71 23.49
C GLY A 263 -35.00 -17.31 24.05
N ARG A 264 -34.36 -16.28 23.48
CA ARG A 264 -34.50 -14.89 23.93
C ARG A 264 -35.65 -14.12 23.29
N GLY A 265 -36.41 -14.79 22.41
CA GLY A 265 -37.57 -14.21 21.74
C GLY A 265 -37.25 -13.46 20.45
N PRO A 266 -38.23 -12.71 19.91
CA PRO A 266 -38.16 -12.13 18.59
C PRO A 266 -37.03 -11.11 18.45
N LEU A 267 -36.44 -11.05 17.24
CA LEU A 267 -35.35 -10.12 16.92
C LEU A 267 -35.89 -8.67 16.76
N PRO A 268 -35.13 -7.68 17.21
CA PRO A 268 -35.41 -6.28 16.87
C PRO A 268 -35.24 -6.03 15.36
N ALA A 269 -35.75 -4.90 14.88
CA ALA A 269 -35.48 -4.49 13.50
C ALA A 269 -33.98 -4.32 13.27
N GLN A 270 -33.47 -4.76 12.11
CA GLN A 270 -32.04 -4.68 11.77
C GLN A 270 -31.44 -3.28 12.02
N GLY A 271 -32.17 -2.22 11.63
CA GLY A 271 -31.75 -0.83 11.79
C GLY A 271 -31.95 -0.24 13.19
N ASP A 272 -32.46 -0.99 14.17
CA ASP A 272 -32.64 -0.49 15.52
C ASP A 272 -31.32 -0.40 16.26
N ARG A 273 -30.69 0.78 16.19
CA ARG A 273 -29.38 1.07 16.80
C ARG A 273 -29.38 0.91 18.31
N ALA A 274 -30.54 1.12 18.98
CA ALA A 274 -30.63 0.98 20.42
C ALA A 274 -30.47 -0.48 20.87
N ALA A 275 -30.88 -1.42 20.04
CA ALA A 275 -30.75 -2.86 20.29
C ALA A 275 -29.37 -3.43 19.89
N TRP A 276 -28.55 -2.71 19.13
CA TRP A 276 -27.28 -3.26 18.64
C TRP A 276 -26.33 -3.78 19.74
N PRO A 277 -26.12 -3.09 20.86
CA PRO A 277 -25.24 -3.60 21.93
C PRO A 277 -25.70 -4.96 22.49
N GLU A 278 -27.00 -5.11 22.78
CA GLU A 278 -27.56 -6.36 23.27
C GLU A 278 -27.45 -7.47 22.23
N MET A 279 -27.73 -7.14 20.95
CA MET A 279 -27.62 -8.10 19.86
C MET A 279 -26.18 -8.56 19.62
N LYS A 280 -25.16 -7.72 19.85
CA LYS A 280 -23.76 -8.14 19.84
C LYS A 280 -23.45 -9.20 20.90
N GLU A 281 -23.90 -8.97 22.13
CA GLU A 281 -23.70 -9.95 23.20
C GLU A 281 -24.41 -11.27 22.89
N ARG A 282 -25.64 -11.19 22.34
CA ARG A 282 -26.41 -12.35 21.89
C ARG A 282 -25.69 -13.12 20.81
N MET A 283 -25.23 -12.44 19.76
CA MET A 283 -24.46 -13.04 18.67
C MET A 283 -23.13 -13.62 19.17
N ALA A 284 -22.38 -12.91 19.98
CA ALA A 284 -21.12 -13.37 20.54
C ALA A 284 -21.28 -14.68 21.33
N ALA A 285 -22.36 -14.81 22.12
CA ALA A 285 -22.67 -16.04 22.85
C ALA A 285 -22.94 -17.22 21.90
N ILE A 286 -23.64 -16.99 20.77
CA ILE A 286 -23.91 -18.00 19.76
C ILE A 286 -22.61 -18.40 19.04
N ILE A 287 -21.80 -17.41 18.62
CA ILE A 287 -20.56 -17.69 17.89
C ILE A 287 -19.57 -18.49 18.74
N LYS A 288 -19.54 -18.25 20.07
CA LYS A 288 -18.72 -19.02 21.03
C LYS A 288 -19.11 -20.50 21.16
N THR A 289 -20.21 -20.95 20.58
CA THR A 289 -20.64 -22.36 20.66
C THR A 289 -19.91 -23.29 19.69
N LYS A 290 -19.22 -22.76 18.69
CA LYS A 290 -18.53 -23.53 17.65
C LYS A 290 -17.13 -22.98 17.38
N THR A 291 -16.27 -23.84 16.85
CA THR A 291 -14.94 -23.45 16.35
C THR A 291 -15.04 -22.65 15.06
N ARG A 292 -13.94 -21.97 14.70
CA ARG A 292 -13.86 -21.23 13.42
C ARG A 292 -14.13 -22.13 12.22
N ASP A 293 -13.59 -23.36 12.21
CA ASP A 293 -13.79 -24.30 11.11
C ASP A 293 -15.24 -24.80 11.02
N GLU A 294 -15.91 -25.03 12.15
CA GLU A 294 -17.34 -25.37 12.17
C GLU A 294 -18.20 -24.23 11.61
N TRP A 295 -17.85 -22.96 11.90
CA TRP A 295 -18.53 -21.82 11.31
C TRP A 295 -18.23 -21.67 9.82
N CYS A 296 -17.00 -21.93 9.37
CA CYS A 296 -16.66 -21.98 7.95
C CYS A 296 -17.51 -23.01 7.21
N ALA A 297 -17.68 -24.19 7.76
CA ALA A 297 -18.52 -25.23 7.14
C ALA A 297 -20.01 -24.83 7.00
N LEU A 298 -20.51 -23.93 7.86
CA LEU A 298 -21.86 -23.38 7.80
C LEU A 298 -21.98 -22.16 6.86
N GLY A 299 -20.94 -21.35 6.79
CA GLY A 299 -20.91 -20.08 6.04
C GLY A 299 -20.44 -20.23 4.59
N ASP A 300 -19.59 -21.22 4.30
CA ASP A 300 -19.04 -21.43 2.97
C ASP A 300 -20.14 -21.71 1.93
N GLY A 301 -20.07 -20.97 0.81
CA GLY A 301 -21.04 -21.10 -0.27
C GLY A 301 -22.41 -20.48 0.01
N THR A 302 -22.56 -19.74 1.10
CA THR A 302 -23.78 -18.98 1.43
C THR A 302 -23.61 -17.49 1.13
N ASP A 303 -24.72 -16.75 1.05
CA ASP A 303 -24.73 -15.29 0.89
C ASP A 303 -24.80 -14.54 2.25
N ALA A 304 -24.26 -15.13 3.33
CA ALA A 304 -24.28 -14.52 4.66
C ALA A 304 -23.26 -13.38 4.84
N CYS A 305 -22.50 -13.01 3.81
CA CYS A 305 -21.35 -12.08 3.93
C CYS A 305 -20.40 -12.47 5.07
N PHE A 306 -20.07 -13.74 5.11
CA PHE A 306 -19.24 -14.39 6.12
C PHE A 306 -17.81 -14.59 5.64
N ALA A 307 -16.82 -14.42 6.54
CA ALA A 307 -15.46 -14.88 6.30
C ALA A 307 -14.74 -15.21 7.63
N PRO A 308 -13.83 -16.21 7.65
CA PRO A 308 -12.89 -16.35 8.74
C PRO A 308 -11.89 -15.20 8.75
N VAL A 309 -11.44 -14.77 9.92
CA VAL A 309 -10.26 -13.91 10.05
C VAL A 309 -9.05 -14.82 10.08
N LEU A 310 -8.27 -14.77 9.00
CA LEU A 310 -7.07 -15.59 8.84
C LEU A 310 -5.85 -14.87 9.40
N GLU A 311 -4.98 -15.63 10.06
CA GLU A 311 -3.63 -15.18 10.41
C GLU A 311 -2.72 -15.19 9.16
N LEU A 312 -1.62 -14.42 9.19
CA LEU A 312 -0.72 -14.29 8.04
C LEU A 312 -0.12 -15.63 7.59
N ASP A 313 0.06 -16.58 8.51
CA ASP A 313 0.58 -17.91 8.20
C ASP A 313 -0.47 -18.81 7.52
N GLU A 314 -1.75 -18.47 7.60
CA GLU A 314 -2.87 -19.23 7.06
C GLU A 314 -3.28 -18.80 5.65
N VAL A 315 -3.04 -17.50 5.31
CA VAL A 315 -3.60 -16.89 4.08
C VAL A 315 -3.22 -17.65 2.81
N ALA A 316 -1.96 -18.11 2.69
CA ALA A 316 -1.48 -18.77 1.49
C ALA A 316 -2.09 -20.18 1.29
N SER A 317 -2.53 -20.83 2.36
CA SER A 317 -3.14 -22.18 2.33
C SER A 317 -4.65 -22.14 2.07
N HIS A 318 -5.30 -21.00 2.20
CA HIS A 318 -6.74 -20.87 2.01
C HIS A 318 -7.14 -21.19 0.55
N PRO A 319 -8.16 -22.07 0.29
CA PRO A 319 -8.50 -22.53 -1.05
C PRO A 319 -8.76 -21.42 -2.06
N HIS A 320 -9.44 -20.35 -1.64
CA HIS A 320 -9.71 -19.19 -2.52
C HIS A 320 -8.41 -18.50 -2.94
N HIS A 321 -7.46 -18.31 -2.02
CA HIS A 321 -6.17 -17.70 -2.32
C HIS A 321 -5.30 -18.60 -3.20
N GLN A 322 -5.33 -19.92 -2.99
CA GLN A 322 -4.66 -20.89 -3.85
C GLN A 322 -5.22 -20.85 -5.29
N HIS A 323 -6.54 -20.91 -5.43
CA HIS A 323 -7.19 -20.83 -6.75
C HIS A 323 -6.86 -19.51 -7.47
N ARG A 324 -6.84 -18.40 -6.74
CA ARG A 324 -6.54 -17.08 -7.31
C ARG A 324 -5.05 -16.80 -7.44
N HIS A 325 -4.17 -17.63 -6.90
CA HIS A 325 -2.73 -17.34 -6.81
C HIS A 325 -2.49 -15.93 -6.22
N THR A 326 -3.16 -15.64 -5.09
CA THR A 326 -3.06 -14.33 -4.42
C THR A 326 -1.70 -14.12 -3.78
N PHE A 327 -1.06 -15.23 -3.39
CA PHE A 327 0.28 -15.25 -2.82
C PHE A 327 1.22 -16.04 -3.71
N VAL A 328 2.50 -15.67 -3.68
CA VAL A 328 3.61 -16.34 -4.38
C VAL A 328 4.78 -16.50 -3.43
N GLU A 329 5.64 -17.45 -3.71
CA GLU A 329 6.91 -17.60 -3.01
C GLU A 329 8.05 -17.04 -3.87
N VAL A 330 8.86 -16.15 -3.29
CA VAL A 330 10.05 -15.61 -3.91
C VAL A 330 11.19 -15.69 -2.90
N ASP A 331 12.27 -16.35 -3.25
CA ASP A 331 13.43 -16.55 -2.38
C ASP A 331 13.06 -17.12 -0.99
N GLY A 332 12.12 -18.07 -0.96
CA GLY A 332 11.62 -18.72 0.26
C GLY A 332 10.69 -17.83 1.11
N VAL A 333 10.25 -16.68 0.60
CA VAL A 333 9.33 -15.78 1.30
C VAL A 333 7.97 -15.78 0.61
N THR A 334 6.94 -16.20 1.35
CA THR A 334 5.55 -16.04 0.91
C THR A 334 5.16 -14.58 0.94
N GLN A 335 4.65 -14.06 -0.17
CA GLN A 335 4.33 -12.65 -0.33
C GLN A 335 3.15 -12.44 -1.29
N PRO A 336 2.45 -11.29 -1.24
CA PRO A 336 1.39 -10.98 -2.18
C PRO A 336 1.88 -10.97 -3.63
N ALA A 337 1.13 -11.61 -4.52
CA ALA A 337 1.36 -11.57 -5.96
C ALA A 337 1.06 -10.16 -6.53
N PRO A 338 1.60 -9.82 -7.73
CA PRO A 338 1.24 -8.59 -8.41
C PRO A 338 -0.26 -8.41 -8.60
N ALA A 339 -0.74 -7.23 -8.28
CA ALA A 339 -2.15 -6.82 -8.44
C ALA A 339 -2.21 -5.35 -8.91
N PRO A 340 -3.25 -4.96 -9.73
CA PRO A 340 -4.34 -5.78 -10.25
C PRO A 340 -3.90 -6.76 -11.35
N ARG A 341 -4.81 -7.67 -11.74
CA ARG A 341 -4.57 -8.64 -12.82
C ARG A 341 -5.11 -8.11 -14.15
N PHE A 342 -4.32 -8.25 -15.18
CA PHE A 342 -4.67 -7.83 -16.53
C PHE A 342 -4.93 -9.03 -17.42
N SER A 343 -6.00 -8.99 -18.21
CA SER A 343 -6.41 -10.09 -19.10
C SER A 343 -5.46 -10.34 -20.28
N ARG A 344 -4.68 -9.33 -20.68
CA ARG A 344 -3.80 -9.37 -21.85
C ARG A 344 -2.33 -9.12 -21.49
N THR A 345 -2.03 -8.07 -20.75
CA THR A 345 -0.68 -7.68 -20.32
C THR A 345 -0.42 -8.19 -18.91
N VAL A 346 -0.20 -9.49 -18.78
CA VAL A 346 -0.06 -10.13 -17.47
C VAL A 346 1.19 -9.60 -16.77
N ALA A 347 1.01 -9.09 -15.55
CA ALA A 347 2.09 -8.67 -14.68
C ALA A 347 2.87 -9.89 -14.15
N THR A 348 4.18 -9.77 -14.07
CA THR A 348 5.07 -10.82 -13.56
C THR A 348 6.13 -10.23 -12.65
N LEU A 349 6.47 -10.96 -11.58
CA LEU A 349 7.58 -10.59 -10.71
C LEU A 349 8.91 -10.64 -11.46
N SER A 350 9.71 -9.59 -11.35
CA SER A 350 11.02 -9.47 -12.00
C SER A 350 12.18 -9.99 -11.13
N GLY A 351 11.91 -10.49 -9.93
CA GLY A 351 12.90 -11.08 -9.03
C GLY A 351 12.79 -10.56 -7.58
N PRO A 352 13.63 -11.09 -6.69
CA PRO A 352 13.68 -10.66 -5.30
C PRO A 352 14.25 -9.24 -5.14
N SER A 353 14.31 -8.78 -3.90
CA SER A 353 15.01 -7.54 -3.55
C SER A 353 16.51 -7.64 -3.81
N THR A 354 17.14 -6.50 -4.05
CA THR A 354 18.57 -6.36 -4.35
C THR A 354 19.28 -5.54 -3.28
N TYR A 355 20.56 -5.84 -3.03
CA TYR A 355 21.35 -5.02 -2.12
C TYR A 355 21.86 -3.74 -2.82
N PRO A 356 22.19 -2.68 -2.03
CA PRO A 356 22.69 -1.43 -2.58
C PRO A 356 23.93 -1.61 -3.46
N GLY A 357 23.83 -1.17 -4.72
CA GLY A 357 24.93 -1.24 -5.68
C GLY A 357 25.11 -2.57 -6.41
N GLN A 358 24.22 -3.54 -6.18
CA GLN A 358 24.32 -4.88 -6.80
C GLN A 358 24.52 -4.85 -8.31
N HIS A 359 23.94 -3.88 -9.00
CA HIS A 359 23.89 -3.85 -10.46
C HIS A 359 24.56 -2.60 -11.04
N THR A 360 25.44 -1.92 -10.26
CA THR A 360 25.95 -0.61 -10.64
C THR A 360 26.50 -0.57 -12.06
N ASP A 361 27.43 -1.46 -12.41
CA ASP A 361 28.11 -1.40 -13.72
C ASP A 361 27.17 -1.77 -14.86
N GLU A 362 26.45 -2.88 -14.72
CA GLU A 362 25.55 -3.36 -15.77
C GLU A 362 24.37 -2.40 -16.01
N ALA A 363 23.80 -1.87 -14.92
CA ALA A 363 22.68 -0.96 -15.04
C ALA A 363 23.11 0.39 -15.67
N LEU A 364 24.26 0.94 -15.29
CA LEU A 364 24.79 2.14 -15.92
C LEU A 364 25.06 1.90 -17.42
N ALA A 365 25.62 0.75 -17.80
CA ALA A 365 25.86 0.40 -19.20
C ALA A 365 24.54 0.31 -19.97
N ASP A 366 23.53 -0.39 -19.47
CA ASP A 366 22.19 -0.50 -20.09
C ASP A 366 21.48 0.85 -20.22
N TRP A 367 21.78 1.76 -19.30
CA TRP A 367 21.27 3.13 -19.32
C TRP A 367 22.18 4.11 -20.07
N GLY A 368 23.19 3.57 -20.80
CA GLY A 368 23.94 4.26 -21.85
C GLY A 368 25.21 4.99 -21.39
N PHE A 369 25.82 4.52 -20.31
CA PHE A 369 27.18 4.89 -19.95
C PHE A 369 28.20 3.97 -20.66
N ALA A 370 29.24 4.52 -21.22
CA ALA A 370 30.34 3.73 -21.75
C ALA A 370 31.18 3.11 -20.61
N ALA A 371 31.88 2.01 -20.90
CA ALA A 371 32.64 1.31 -19.86
C ALA A 371 33.75 2.15 -19.23
N ASP A 372 34.39 3.02 -20.01
CA ASP A 372 35.40 3.98 -19.53
C ASP A 372 34.77 5.08 -18.64
N GLU A 373 33.56 5.52 -18.94
CA GLU A 373 32.80 6.46 -18.08
C GLU A 373 32.45 5.84 -16.74
N VAL A 374 31.98 4.57 -16.72
CA VAL A 374 31.69 3.84 -15.48
C VAL A 374 32.97 3.69 -14.65
N ALA A 375 34.10 3.32 -15.29
CA ALA A 375 35.38 3.22 -14.61
C ALA A 375 35.83 4.56 -14.02
N ALA A 376 35.64 5.68 -14.73
CA ALA A 376 35.95 7.01 -14.23
C ALA A 376 35.09 7.39 -13.03
N LEU A 377 33.78 7.11 -13.06
CA LEU A 377 32.86 7.34 -11.91
C LEU A 377 33.27 6.52 -10.68
N ARG A 378 33.72 5.28 -10.86
CA ARG A 378 34.25 4.45 -9.77
C ARG A 378 35.56 5.04 -9.23
N ALA A 379 36.50 5.43 -10.11
CA ALA A 379 37.77 6.03 -9.70
C ALA A 379 37.58 7.35 -8.91
N ALA A 380 36.55 8.13 -9.27
CA ALA A 380 36.16 9.34 -8.53
C ALA A 380 35.40 9.04 -7.22
N GLY A 381 35.04 7.76 -6.95
CA GLY A 381 34.21 7.40 -5.80
C GLY A 381 32.75 7.82 -5.91
N ALA A 382 32.32 8.28 -7.07
CA ALA A 382 30.95 8.72 -7.35
C ALA A 382 29.95 7.55 -7.37
N VAL A 383 30.39 6.36 -7.78
CA VAL A 383 29.61 5.12 -7.76
C VAL A 383 30.37 3.97 -7.09
N ARG A 384 29.64 2.97 -6.60
CA ARG A 384 30.20 1.76 -5.99
C ARG A 384 29.48 0.52 -6.44
#